data_f1cf7eacdf2e2bbe3fbefd4f918de148
#
_entry.id   f1cf7eacdf2e2bbe3fbefd4f918de148
#
_cell.length_a   1.000
_cell.length_b   1.000
_cell.length_c   1.000
_cell.angle_alpha   90.00
_cell.angle_beta   90.00
_cell.angle_gamma   90.00
#
_symmetry.space_group_name_H-M   'P 1'
#
loop_
_entity.id
_entity.type
_entity.pdbx_description
1 polymer ?
#
loop_
_entity_poly.entity_id
_entity_poly.type
_entity_poly.pdbx_seq_one_letter_code
_entity_poly.pdbx_strand_id
1 'polypeptide(L)'
;MDNSLREAIKESLEVNAYFEMLRENSPEQVFGTSEDGLVEVTIDRDGKLVDCRIAEDWAHSLEPEDLEAALNEALANAQSFKMQSAHEEIERKGLSDPEISDADITDYIDSQQRELENYSSFYLPRESDQVAEDILALADKALNQEPLQPPTITVQINRTFDMIANISLNYDWAERRGGSMIARAIMLASSDSQQPSTDPARSLLAESLGLLSKWSK
;
A
#
# COMPACT_ATOMS: atom_id res chain seq x y z
N MET A 1 -7.00 26.56 -17.91
CA MET A 1 -6.89 25.13 -17.50
C MET A 1 -7.80 24.33 -18.40
N ASP A 2 -7.33 23.22 -18.95
CA ASP A 2 -8.11 22.39 -19.85
C ASP A 2 -9.28 21.74 -19.09
N ASN A 3 -10.49 21.78 -19.65
CA ASN A 3 -11.70 21.19 -19.04
C ASN A 3 -11.52 19.69 -18.75
N SER A 4 -10.78 19.00 -19.60
CA SER A 4 -10.45 17.57 -19.45
C SER A 4 -9.62 17.28 -18.17
N LEU A 5 -8.64 18.14 -17.86
CA LEU A 5 -7.83 18.00 -16.65
C LEU A 5 -8.68 18.25 -15.39
N ARG A 6 -9.57 19.23 -15.47
CA ARG A 6 -10.46 19.56 -14.34
C ARG A 6 -11.45 18.44 -14.05
N GLU A 7 -11.96 17.78 -15.07
CA GLU A 7 -12.85 16.63 -14.97
C GLU A 7 -12.11 15.42 -14.37
N ALA A 8 -10.89 15.14 -14.81
CA ALA A 8 -10.06 14.08 -14.26
C ALA A 8 -9.72 14.31 -12.77
N ILE A 9 -9.45 15.57 -12.37
CA ILE A 9 -9.23 15.92 -10.96
C ILE A 9 -10.51 15.67 -10.15
N LYS A 10 -11.67 16.10 -10.67
CA LYS A 10 -12.96 15.89 -10.01
C LYS A 10 -13.22 14.42 -9.77
N GLU A 11 -13.10 13.59 -10.80
CA GLU A 11 -13.28 12.14 -10.69
C GLU A 11 -12.33 11.51 -9.67
N SER A 12 -11.06 11.93 -9.65
CA SER A 12 -10.09 11.47 -8.66
C SER A 12 -10.48 11.85 -7.23
N LEU A 13 -10.99 13.08 -7.02
CA LEU A 13 -11.44 13.54 -5.71
C LEU A 13 -12.71 12.81 -5.24
N GLU A 14 -13.66 12.55 -6.16
CA GLU A 14 -14.86 11.76 -5.86
C GLU A 14 -14.50 10.34 -5.42
N VAL A 15 -13.59 9.69 -6.14
CA VAL A 15 -13.08 8.36 -5.80
C VAL A 15 -12.39 8.37 -4.43
N ASN A 16 -11.54 9.35 -4.16
CA ASN A 16 -10.86 9.47 -2.87
C ASN A 16 -11.84 9.72 -1.72
N ALA A 17 -12.80 10.62 -1.91
CA ALA A 17 -13.83 10.91 -0.91
C ALA A 17 -14.71 9.69 -0.63
N TYR A 18 -15.02 8.90 -1.66
CA TYR A 18 -15.73 7.64 -1.49
C TYR A 18 -14.93 6.61 -0.69
N PHE A 19 -13.63 6.46 -0.95
CA PHE A 19 -12.78 5.58 -0.15
C PHE A 19 -12.66 6.04 1.30
N GLU A 20 -12.56 7.35 1.56
CA GLU A 20 -12.58 7.88 2.93
C GLU A 20 -13.92 7.60 3.62
N MET A 21 -15.05 7.77 2.92
CA MET A 21 -16.37 7.42 3.47
C MET A 21 -16.47 5.93 3.80
N LEU A 22 -15.97 5.03 2.95
CA LEU A 22 -15.88 3.61 3.24
C LEU A 22 -15.00 3.34 4.47
N ARG A 23 -13.85 3.98 4.54
CA ARG A 23 -12.93 3.86 5.67
C ARG A 23 -13.56 4.29 6.98
N GLU A 24 -14.20 5.45 7.02
CA GLU A 24 -14.85 5.99 8.22
C GLU A 24 -16.01 5.12 8.72
N ASN A 25 -16.68 4.42 7.81
CA ASN A 25 -17.79 3.53 8.12
C ASN A 25 -17.38 2.06 8.25
N SER A 26 -16.10 1.74 8.09
CA SER A 26 -15.56 0.40 8.32
C SER A 26 -15.46 0.11 9.83
N PRO A 27 -15.64 -1.14 10.26
CA PRO A 27 -15.34 -1.58 11.63
C PRO A 27 -13.88 -1.29 12.01
N GLU A 28 -13.61 -1.12 13.31
CA GLU A 28 -12.24 -0.91 13.78
C GLU A 28 -11.32 -2.08 13.45
N GLN A 29 -11.84 -3.30 13.56
CA GLN A 29 -11.14 -4.53 13.21
C GLN A 29 -12.13 -5.53 12.62
N VAL A 30 -11.66 -6.31 11.68
CA VAL A 30 -12.37 -7.44 11.09
C VAL A 30 -11.45 -8.61 10.93
N PHE A 31 -12.00 -9.80 10.99
CA PHE A 31 -11.25 -11.03 10.75
C PHE A 31 -11.83 -11.79 9.56
N GLY A 32 -10.98 -12.53 8.90
CA GLY A 32 -11.33 -13.51 7.87
C GLY A 32 -10.64 -14.82 8.18
N THR A 33 -11.28 -15.91 7.80
CA THR A 33 -10.77 -17.26 7.98
C THR A 33 -10.65 -17.95 6.63
N SER A 34 -9.68 -18.88 6.51
CA SER A 34 -9.61 -19.80 5.38
C SER A 34 -10.77 -20.80 5.43
N GLU A 35 -11.11 -21.40 4.29
CA GLU A 35 -12.22 -22.38 4.17
C GLU A 35 -12.04 -23.58 5.11
N ASP A 36 -10.80 -24.04 5.29
CA ASP A 36 -10.44 -25.12 6.20
C ASP A 36 -10.42 -24.73 7.68
N GLY A 37 -10.52 -23.42 7.99
CA GLY A 37 -10.49 -22.87 9.35
C GLY A 37 -9.13 -22.93 10.04
N LEU A 38 -8.04 -23.28 9.34
CA LEU A 38 -6.71 -23.39 9.90
C LEU A 38 -5.98 -22.05 10.02
N VAL A 39 -6.45 -21.04 9.27
CA VAL A 39 -5.88 -19.71 9.24
C VAL A 39 -6.94 -18.66 9.57
N GLU A 40 -6.60 -17.74 10.47
CA GLU A 40 -7.38 -16.54 10.76
C GLU A 40 -6.48 -15.31 10.63
N VAL A 41 -6.95 -14.30 9.91
CA VAL A 41 -6.27 -13.02 9.70
C VAL A 41 -7.18 -11.90 10.19
N THR A 42 -6.66 -10.99 11.02
CA THR A 42 -7.36 -9.79 11.48
C THR A 42 -6.70 -8.56 10.89
N ILE A 43 -7.49 -7.69 10.28
CA ILE A 43 -7.05 -6.39 9.76
C ILE A 43 -7.79 -5.26 10.46
N ASP A 44 -7.15 -4.09 10.54
CA ASP A 44 -7.77 -2.88 11.04
C ASP A 44 -8.58 -2.13 9.95
N ARG A 45 -9.16 -0.99 10.36
CA ARG A 45 -9.90 -0.09 9.46
C ARG A 45 -9.07 0.36 8.25
N ASP A 46 -7.76 0.55 8.41
CA ASP A 46 -6.84 0.96 7.35
C ASP A 46 -6.37 -0.21 6.47
N GLY A 47 -6.78 -1.45 6.80
CA GLY A 47 -6.36 -2.66 6.09
C GLY A 47 -4.98 -3.17 6.49
N LYS A 48 -4.46 -2.71 7.65
CA LYS A 48 -3.20 -3.19 8.19
C LYS A 48 -3.43 -4.46 9.01
N LEU A 49 -2.46 -5.37 8.96
CA LEU A 49 -2.52 -6.60 9.73
C LEU A 49 -2.37 -6.30 11.23
N VAL A 50 -3.34 -6.75 12.02
CA VAL A 50 -3.38 -6.61 13.49
C VAL A 50 -3.08 -7.91 14.18
N ASP A 51 -3.57 -9.03 13.64
CA ASP A 51 -3.33 -10.38 14.18
C ASP A 51 -3.33 -11.41 13.04
N CYS A 52 -2.60 -12.47 13.26
CA CYS A 52 -2.58 -13.63 12.37
C CYS A 52 -2.47 -14.89 13.22
N ARG A 53 -3.36 -15.84 13.01
CA ARG A 53 -3.37 -17.12 13.69
C ARG A 53 -3.34 -18.25 12.70
N ILE A 54 -2.49 -19.22 12.95
CA ILE A 54 -2.33 -20.42 12.14
C ILE A 54 -2.36 -21.60 13.12
N ALA A 55 -3.15 -22.62 12.82
CA ALA A 55 -3.20 -23.84 13.62
C ALA A 55 -1.80 -24.44 13.78
N GLU A 56 -1.43 -24.89 14.97
CA GLU A 56 -0.09 -25.45 15.22
C GLU A 56 0.19 -26.72 14.42
N ASP A 57 -0.85 -27.47 14.16
CA ASP A 57 -0.83 -28.75 13.44
C ASP A 57 -1.17 -28.62 11.95
N TRP A 58 -1.12 -27.40 11.40
CA TRP A 58 -1.44 -27.10 10.00
C TRP A 58 -0.78 -28.05 8.99
N ALA A 59 0.48 -28.44 9.24
CA ALA A 59 1.26 -29.32 8.38
C ALA A 59 0.75 -30.79 8.35
N HIS A 60 -0.25 -31.14 9.16
CA HIS A 60 -0.95 -32.41 9.01
C HIS A 60 -2.03 -32.40 7.93
N SER A 61 -2.45 -31.21 7.53
CA SER A 61 -3.60 -31.02 6.62
C SER A 61 -3.26 -30.26 5.36
N LEU A 62 -2.20 -29.45 5.38
CA LEU A 62 -1.80 -28.57 4.28
C LEU A 62 -0.32 -28.78 3.95
N GLU A 63 0.00 -28.64 2.66
CA GLU A 63 1.35 -28.39 2.21
C GLU A 63 1.69 -26.87 2.36
N PRO A 64 2.99 -26.47 2.35
CA PRO A 64 3.35 -25.06 2.50
C PRO A 64 2.73 -24.12 1.45
N GLU A 65 2.53 -24.60 0.22
CA GLU A 65 1.86 -23.88 -0.86
C GLU A 65 0.39 -23.65 -0.56
N ASP A 66 -0.28 -24.67 -0.01
CA ASP A 66 -1.70 -24.58 0.38
C ASP A 66 -1.87 -23.67 1.59
N LEU A 67 -0.90 -23.65 2.53
CA LEU A 67 -0.89 -22.70 3.65
C LEU A 67 -0.78 -21.24 3.14
N GLU A 68 0.06 -20.97 2.14
CA GLU A 68 0.14 -19.64 1.52
C GLU A 68 -1.20 -19.26 0.87
N ALA A 69 -1.84 -20.19 0.18
CA ALA A 69 -3.16 -19.99 -0.39
C ALA A 69 -4.21 -19.70 0.69
N ALA A 70 -4.24 -20.47 1.78
CA ALA A 70 -5.14 -20.28 2.91
C ALA A 70 -4.93 -18.93 3.62
N LEU A 71 -3.67 -18.46 3.76
CA LEU A 71 -3.35 -17.13 4.29
C LEU A 71 -3.94 -16.02 3.42
N ASN A 72 -3.76 -16.12 2.10
CA ASN A 72 -4.28 -15.11 1.17
C ASN A 72 -5.81 -15.16 1.06
N GLU A 73 -6.41 -16.33 1.18
CA GLU A 73 -7.86 -16.49 1.27
C GLU A 73 -8.42 -15.84 2.53
N ALA A 74 -7.84 -16.11 3.70
CA ALA A 74 -8.25 -15.50 4.96
C ALA A 74 -8.13 -13.97 4.91
N LEU A 75 -7.05 -13.44 4.32
CA LEU A 75 -6.87 -12.01 4.08
C LEU A 75 -7.95 -11.44 3.15
N ALA A 76 -8.23 -12.09 2.03
CA ALA A 76 -9.27 -11.66 1.09
C ALA A 76 -10.66 -11.68 1.72
N ASN A 77 -10.96 -12.69 2.55
CA ASN A 77 -12.21 -12.77 3.30
C ASN A 77 -12.35 -11.63 4.31
N ALA A 78 -11.27 -11.28 5.05
CA ALA A 78 -11.26 -10.13 5.94
C ALA A 78 -11.51 -8.81 5.18
N GLN A 79 -10.84 -8.61 4.04
CA GLN A 79 -11.02 -7.41 3.20
C GLN A 79 -12.45 -7.31 2.64
N SER A 80 -12.98 -8.43 2.15
CA SER A 80 -14.35 -8.50 1.63
C SER A 80 -15.38 -8.19 2.72
N PHE A 81 -15.23 -8.76 3.91
CA PHE A 81 -16.11 -8.50 5.03
C PHE A 81 -16.04 -7.04 5.50
N LYS A 82 -14.83 -6.44 5.52
CA LYS A 82 -14.65 -5.02 5.82
C LYS A 82 -15.44 -4.14 4.86
N MET A 83 -15.31 -4.38 3.55
CA MET A 83 -16.01 -3.63 2.51
C MET A 83 -17.53 -3.78 2.62
N GLN A 84 -18.01 -5.02 2.80
CA GLN A 84 -19.44 -5.27 2.96
C GLN A 84 -20.00 -4.54 4.19
N SER A 85 -19.32 -4.64 5.32
CA SER A 85 -19.74 -3.98 6.57
C SER A 85 -19.77 -2.45 6.43
N ALA A 86 -18.81 -1.87 5.70
CA ALA A 86 -18.79 -0.44 5.42
C ALA A 86 -20.00 0.00 4.57
N HIS A 87 -20.33 -0.76 3.52
CA HIS A 87 -21.50 -0.48 2.68
C HIS A 87 -22.81 -0.58 3.45
N GLU A 88 -22.98 -1.64 4.26
CA GLU A 88 -24.16 -1.82 5.11
C GLU A 88 -24.32 -0.65 6.10
N GLU A 89 -23.21 -0.15 6.66
CA GLU A 89 -23.24 0.98 7.58
C GLU A 89 -23.58 2.31 6.87
N ILE A 90 -23.05 2.53 5.65
CA ILE A 90 -23.37 3.68 4.79
C ILE A 90 -24.86 3.67 4.45
N GLU A 91 -25.40 2.54 4.01
CA GLU A 91 -26.83 2.39 3.72
C GLU A 91 -27.70 2.62 4.96
N ARG A 92 -27.29 2.07 6.11
CA ARG A 92 -27.99 2.24 7.39
C ARG A 92 -28.05 3.71 7.83
N LYS A 93 -26.97 4.48 7.56
CA LYS A 93 -26.91 5.91 7.86
C LYS A 93 -27.60 6.77 6.80
N GLY A 94 -27.97 6.21 5.66
CA GLY A 94 -28.56 6.94 4.55
C GLY A 94 -27.61 7.96 3.92
N LEU A 95 -26.30 7.66 3.93
CA LEU A 95 -25.28 8.53 3.32
C LEU A 95 -25.36 8.39 1.80
N SER A 96 -25.27 9.50 1.09
CA SER A 96 -25.14 9.56 -0.37
C SER A 96 -23.67 9.61 -0.79
N ASP A 97 -23.42 9.27 -2.05
CA ASP A 97 -22.09 9.43 -2.62
C ASP A 97 -21.57 10.85 -2.47
N PRO A 98 -20.26 11.03 -2.19
CA PRO A 98 -19.68 12.35 -2.03
C PRO A 98 -19.78 13.16 -3.33
N GLU A 99 -20.30 14.36 -3.25
CA GLU A 99 -20.30 15.31 -4.36
C GLU A 99 -19.15 16.30 -4.21
N ILE A 100 -18.30 16.38 -5.23
CA ILE A 100 -17.16 17.31 -5.28
C ILE A 100 -17.57 18.59 -5.99
N SER A 101 -17.47 19.70 -5.29
CA SER A 101 -17.78 21.03 -5.83
C SER A 101 -16.60 21.62 -6.62
N ASP A 102 -16.89 22.65 -7.43
CA ASP A 102 -15.84 23.42 -8.12
C ASP A 102 -14.87 24.11 -7.14
N ALA A 103 -15.32 24.42 -5.93
CA ALA A 103 -14.48 24.98 -4.88
C ALA A 103 -13.45 23.96 -4.39
N ASP A 104 -13.88 22.71 -4.14
CA ASP A 104 -12.99 21.63 -3.70
C ASP A 104 -11.88 21.35 -4.72
N ILE A 105 -12.23 21.38 -6.01
CA ILE A 105 -11.26 21.24 -7.10
C ILE A 105 -10.23 22.38 -7.06
N THR A 106 -10.70 23.61 -6.84
CA THR A 106 -9.83 24.79 -6.79
C THR A 106 -8.89 24.72 -5.59
N ASP A 107 -9.43 24.39 -4.41
CA ASP A 107 -8.65 24.24 -3.18
C ASP A 107 -7.60 23.12 -3.28
N TYR A 108 -7.94 22.01 -3.94
CA TYR A 108 -6.99 20.94 -4.22
C TYR A 108 -5.83 21.41 -5.11
N ILE A 109 -6.13 22.11 -6.19
CA ILE A 109 -5.11 22.63 -7.11
C ILE A 109 -4.20 23.63 -6.38
N ASP A 110 -4.78 24.55 -5.60
CA ASP A 110 -4.02 25.54 -4.83
C ASP A 110 -3.14 24.87 -3.76
N SER A 111 -3.60 23.77 -3.15
CA SER A 111 -2.81 22.99 -2.19
C SER A 111 -1.62 22.33 -2.87
N GLN A 112 -1.82 21.70 -4.03
CA GLN A 112 -0.74 21.09 -4.80
C GLN A 112 0.29 22.11 -5.28
N GLN A 113 -0.14 23.30 -5.69
CA GLN A 113 0.77 24.38 -6.07
C GLN A 113 1.62 24.84 -4.87
N ARG A 114 1.03 25.02 -3.69
CA ARG A 114 1.76 25.37 -2.47
C ARG A 114 2.76 24.29 -2.05
N GLU A 115 2.39 23.02 -2.16
CA GLU A 115 3.32 21.92 -1.91
C GLU A 115 4.51 21.96 -2.88
N LEU A 116 4.27 22.12 -4.17
CA LEU A 116 5.32 22.25 -5.17
C LEU A 116 6.23 23.47 -4.92
N GLU A 117 5.67 24.60 -4.51
CA GLU A 117 6.42 25.80 -4.14
C GLU A 117 7.29 25.56 -2.89
N ASN A 118 6.74 24.87 -1.89
CA ASN A 118 7.49 24.47 -0.69
C ASN A 118 8.61 23.49 -1.04
N TYR A 119 8.35 22.46 -1.84
CA TYR A 119 9.40 21.54 -2.30
C TYR A 119 10.50 22.27 -3.07
N SER A 120 10.14 23.21 -3.95
CA SER A 120 11.12 23.98 -4.72
C SER A 120 11.98 24.92 -3.85
N SER A 121 11.50 25.31 -2.68
CA SER A 121 12.25 26.17 -1.75
C SER A 121 13.27 25.41 -0.89
N PHE A 122 13.08 24.11 -0.69
CA PHE A 122 14.00 23.26 0.05
C PHE A 122 15.16 22.71 -0.78
N TYR A 123 14.99 22.64 -2.12
CA TYR A 123 16.06 22.23 -3.01
C TYR A 123 16.81 23.43 -3.53
N LEU A 124 18.08 23.61 -3.07
CA LEU A 124 19.02 24.50 -3.75
C LEU A 124 19.04 24.12 -5.24
N PRO A 125 18.96 25.11 -6.17
CA PRO A 125 18.99 24.80 -7.59
C PRO A 125 20.32 24.14 -7.92
N ARG A 126 20.31 22.82 -8.09
CA ARG A 126 21.41 22.06 -8.65
C ARG A 126 21.49 22.39 -10.15
N GLU A 127 22.68 22.46 -10.67
CA GLU A 127 22.86 22.59 -12.13
C GLU A 127 22.29 21.33 -12.81
N SER A 128 21.63 21.48 -13.95
CA SER A 128 20.98 20.38 -14.67
C SER A 128 21.91 19.21 -14.96
N ASP A 129 23.20 19.50 -15.13
CA ASP A 129 24.24 18.52 -15.39
C ASP A 129 24.51 17.61 -14.16
N GLN A 130 24.44 18.17 -12.95
CA GLN A 130 24.60 17.40 -11.70
C GLN A 130 23.42 16.45 -11.48
N VAL A 131 22.19 16.87 -11.80
CA VAL A 131 21.00 16.00 -11.69
C VAL A 131 21.08 14.86 -12.71
N ALA A 132 21.56 15.14 -13.92
CA ALA A 132 21.75 14.11 -14.94
C ALA A 132 22.86 13.09 -14.55
N GLU A 133 23.95 13.57 -13.96
CA GLU A 133 25.02 12.69 -13.45
C GLU A 133 24.54 11.81 -12.29
N ASP A 134 23.75 12.34 -11.36
CA ASP A 134 23.22 11.57 -10.24
C ASP A 134 22.20 10.51 -10.72
N ILE A 135 21.37 10.82 -11.74
CA ILE A 135 20.46 9.85 -12.36
C ILE A 135 21.24 8.73 -13.06
N LEU A 136 22.30 9.09 -13.81
CA LEU A 136 23.15 8.10 -14.48
C LEU A 136 23.89 7.22 -13.47
N ALA A 137 24.42 7.81 -12.40
CA ALA A 137 25.10 7.06 -11.33
C ALA A 137 24.17 6.10 -10.59
N LEU A 138 22.89 6.48 -10.40
CA LEU A 138 21.88 5.61 -9.80
C LEU A 138 21.44 4.49 -10.75
N ALA A 139 21.28 4.79 -12.03
CA ALA A 139 21.00 3.79 -13.06
C ALA A 139 22.14 2.78 -13.18
N ASP A 140 23.39 3.26 -13.17
CA ASP A 140 24.58 2.42 -13.22
C ASP A 140 24.73 1.53 -11.97
N LYS A 141 24.42 2.10 -10.80
CA LYS A 141 24.36 1.35 -9.53
C LYS A 141 23.26 0.31 -9.51
N ALA A 142 22.09 0.59 -10.10
CA ALA A 142 21.00 -0.35 -10.21
C ALA A 142 21.30 -1.49 -11.19
N LEU A 143 22.02 -1.18 -12.28
CA LEU A 143 22.43 -2.16 -13.31
C LEU A 143 23.61 -3.03 -12.85
N ASN A 144 24.53 -2.48 -12.05
CA ASN A 144 25.74 -3.15 -11.58
C ASN A 144 25.63 -3.72 -10.16
N GLN A 145 24.50 -3.56 -9.47
CA GLN A 145 24.24 -4.36 -8.29
C GLN A 145 24.11 -5.82 -8.76
N GLU A 146 25.15 -6.63 -8.45
CA GLU A 146 24.93 -8.07 -8.39
C GLU A 146 23.63 -8.28 -7.61
N PRO A 147 22.71 -9.13 -8.12
CA PRO A 147 21.51 -9.45 -7.36
C PRO A 147 22.01 -9.91 -6.00
N LEU A 148 21.86 -9.05 -4.99
CA LEU A 148 22.01 -9.43 -3.60
C LEU A 148 21.22 -10.71 -3.52
N GLN A 149 21.88 -11.85 -3.23
CA GLN A 149 21.15 -13.07 -2.91
C GLN A 149 20.12 -12.60 -1.88
N PRO A 150 18.82 -12.66 -2.20
CA PRO A 150 17.84 -12.12 -1.30
C PRO A 150 18.12 -12.76 0.05
N PRO A 151 18.26 -12.02 1.15
CA PRO A 151 18.28 -12.63 2.46
C PRO A 151 17.13 -13.62 2.40
N THR A 152 17.31 -14.85 2.88
CA THR A 152 16.30 -15.91 2.79
C THR A 152 15.03 -15.33 3.40
N ILE A 153 14.22 -14.66 2.56
CA ILE A 153 13.02 -13.96 3.00
C ILE A 153 12.08 -15.07 3.42
N THR A 154 11.84 -15.16 4.70
CA THR A 154 10.96 -16.18 5.28
C THR A 154 9.50 -15.88 4.98
N VAL A 155 9.16 -14.59 4.99
CA VAL A 155 7.83 -14.05 4.68
C VAL A 155 8.00 -12.77 3.89
N GLN A 156 7.27 -12.64 2.79
CA GLN A 156 7.18 -11.41 2.00
C GLN A 156 5.75 -10.89 2.02
N ILE A 157 5.58 -9.61 2.35
CA ILE A 157 4.29 -8.93 2.31
C ILE A 157 4.31 -7.93 1.17
N ASN A 158 3.47 -8.15 0.18
CA ASN A 158 3.27 -7.23 -0.92
C ASN A 158 2.10 -6.29 -0.58
N ARG A 159 2.28 -5.00 -0.86
CA ARG A 159 1.30 -3.95 -0.58
C ARG A 159 0.89 -3.23 -1.86
N THR A 160 -0.35 -2.81 -1.89
CA THR A 160 -0.89 -1.94 -2.92
C THR A 160 -1.67 -0.83 -2.21
N PHE A 161 -1.30 0.43 -2.43
CA PHE A 161 -1.90 1.59 -1.75
C PHE A 161 -1.92 1.45 -0.20
N ASP A 162 -0.78 1.05 0.38
CA ASP A 162 -0.60 0.78 1.82
C ASP A 162 -1.41 -0.39 2.41
N MET A 163 -2.30 -0.99 1.65
CA MET A 163 -3.00 -2.22 2.02
C MET A 163 -2.19 -3.46 1.67
N ILE A 164 -2.32 -4.51 2.46
CA ILE A 164 -1.70 -5.80 2.15
C ILE A 164 -2.43 -6.41 0.96
N ALA A 165 -1.71 -6.63 -0.14
CA ALA A 165 -2.23 -7.27 -1.34
C ALA A 165 -2.11 -8.79 -1.26
N ASN A 166 -0.94 -9.29 -0.84
CA ASN A 166 -0.73 -10.71 -0.59
C ASN A 166 0.41 -10.97 0.39
N ILE A 167 0.46 -12.18 0.90
CA ILE A 167 1.50 -12.74 1.77
C ILE A 167 2.11 -13.92 1.04
N SER A 168 3.43 -13.95 0.90
CA SER A 168 4.18 -15.07 0.32
C SER A 168 5.14 -15.66 1.33
N LEU A 169 5.26 -16.99 1.32
CA LEU A 169 6.07 -17.77 2.24
C LEU A 169 7.27 -18.42 1.52
N ASN A 170 8.37 -18.54 2.25
CA ASN A 170 9.42 -19.47 1.85
C ASN A 170 8.99 -20.87 2.28
N TYR A 171 8.68 -21.76 1.35
CA TYR A 171 8.12 -23.08 1.61
C TYR A 171 9.07 -23.99 2.39
N ASP A 172 10.37 -24.02 2.03
CA ASP A 172 11.38 -24.80 2.74
C ASP A 172 11.53 -24.40 4.21
N TRP A 173 11.29 -23.10 4.48
CA TRP A 173 11.31 -22.59 5.83
C TRP A 173 10.01 -22.92 6.57
N ALA A 174 8.86 -22.74 5.92
CA ALA A 174 7.54 -22.93 6.53
C ALA A 174 7.29 -24.41 6.91
N GLU A 175 7.69 -25.36 6.04
CA GLU A 175 7.54 -26.81 6.26
C GLU A 175 8.03 -27.29 7.64
N ARG A 176 9.03 -26.60 8.19
CA ARG A 176 9.68 -26.98 9.45
C ARG A 176 9.21 -26.18 10.65
N ARG A 177 8.11 -25.45 10.55
CA ARG A 177 7.65 -24.51 11.57
C ARG A 177 6.21 -24.75 11.98
N GLY A 178 5.95 -24.59 13.27
CA GLY A 178 4.59 -24.56 13.79
C GLY A 178 3.89 -23.26 13.43
N GLY A 179 2.57 -23.28 13.45
CA GLY A 179 1.72 -22.17 13.05
C GLY A 179 2.03 -20.87 13.77
N SER A 180 2.27 -20.91 15.07
CA SER A 180 2.59 -19.70 15.87
C SER A 180 3.88 -19.02 15.44
N MET A 181 4.89 -19.79 14.98
CA MET A 181 6.14 -19.21 14.48
C MET A 181 5.96 -18.53 13.14
N ILE A 182 5.17 -19.13 12.24
CA ILE A 182 4.86 -18.56 10.93
C ILE A 182 4.03 -17.27 11.12
N ALA A 183 2.98 -17.32 11.94
CA ALA A 183 2.16 -16.16 12.27
C ALA A 183 2.99 -14.99 12.83
N ARG A 184 3.91 -15.28 13.77
CA ARG A 184 4.82 -14.28 14.31
C ARG A 184 5.73 -13.66 13.24
N ALA A 185 6.25 -14.45 12.30
CA ALA A 185 7.08 -13.95 11.21
C ALA A 185 6.29 -13.04 10.27
N ILE A 186 5.03 -13.38 9.98
CA ILE A 186 4.10 -12.54 9.20
C ILE A 186 3.88 -11.21 9.90
N MET A 187 3.59 -11.21 11.20
CA MET A 187 3.38 -9.99 11.98
C MET A 187 4.62 -9.09 12.00
N LEU A 188 5.81 -9.66 12.16
CA LEU A 188 7.07 -8.91 12.10
C LEU A 188 7.30 -8.30 10.71
N ALA A 189 7.14 -9.07 9.64
CA ALA A 189 7.28 -8.58 8.27
C ALA A 189 6.26 -7.48 7.94
N SER A 190 5.04 -7.57 8.51
CA SER A 190 4.02 -6.52 8.38
C SER A 190 4.43 -5.21 9.08
N SER A 191 5.10 -5.29 10.22
CA SER A 191 5.55 -4.14 10.99
C SER A 191 6.76 -3.45 10.36
N ASP A 192 7.74 -4.21 9.86
CA ASP A 192 8.96 -3.68 9.25
C ASP A 192 8.69 -2.93 7.94
N SER A 193 7.67 -3.35 7.19
CA SER A 193 7.28 -2.67 5.95
C SER A 193 6.59 -1.31 6.15
N GLN A 194 6.36 -0.88 7.41
CA GLN A 194 5.86 0.46 7.73
C GLN A 194 6.95 1.54 7.80
N GLN A 195 8.24 1.19 7.66
CA GLN A 195 9.25 2.22 7.47
C GLN A 195 8.97 2.95 6.15
N PRO A 196 8.85 4.29 6.18
CA PRO A 196 8.72 5.05 4.95
C PRO A 196 9.92 4.69 4.09
N SER A 197 9.67 4.10 2.93
CA SER A 197 10.73 3.91 1.96
C SER A 197 11.25 5.31 1.62
N THR A 198 12.41 5.66 2.15
CA THR A 198 13.23 6.72 1.59
C THR A 198 13.71 6.19 0.25
N ASP A 199 12.75 6.06 -0.68
CA ASP A 199 13.03 5.62 -2.02
C ASP A 199 13.72 6.78 -2.74
N PRO A 200 15.04 6.70 -2.96
CA PRO A 200 15.78 7.74 -3.66
C PRO A 200 15.20 7.99 -5.07
N ALA A 201 14.51 7.01 -5.66
CA ALA A 201 13.84 7.16 -6.94
C ALA A 201 12.62 8.10 -6.85
N ARG A 202 11.85 8.09 -5.76
CA ARG A 202 10.74 9.05 -5.56
C ARG A 202 11.23 10.48 -5.38
N SER A 203 12.32 10.67 -4.66
CA SER A 203 12.96 11.99 -4.50
C SER A 203 13.45 12.54 -5.85
N LEU A 204 14.06 11.70 -6.69
CA LEU A 204 14.56 12.05 -8.01
C LEU A 204 13.43 12.31 -9.01
N LEU A 205 12.32 11.57 -8.94
CA LEU A 205 11.14 11.81 -9.77
C LEU A 205 10.52 13.17 -9.44
N ALA A 206 10.40 13.53 -8.18
CA ALA A 206 9.91 14.85 -7.75
C ALA A 206 10.83 15.99 -8.23
N GLU A 207 12.15 15.78 -8.16
CA GLU A 207 13.17 16.73 -8.62
C GLU A 207 13.14 16.91 -10.15
N SER A 208 12.98 15.81 -10.90
CA SER A 208 12.87 15.84 -12.37
C SER A 208 11.60 16.50 -12.87
N LEU A 209 10.46 16.28 -12.20
CA LEU A 209 9.19 16.96 -12.50
C LEU A 209 9.27 18.47 -12.20
N GLY A 210 9.96 18.87 -11.13
CA GLY A 210 10.24 20.26 -10.80
C GLY A 210 11.09 20.99 -11.85
N LEU A 211 12.05 20.29 -12.48
CA LEU A 211 12.86 20.83 -13.58
C LEU A 211 12.04 20.99 -14.87
N LEU A 212 11.21 20.00 -15.22
CA LEU A 212 10.35 20.06 -16.42
C LEU A 212 9.35 21.21 -16.35
N SER A 213 8.83 21.53 -15.16
CA SER A 213 7.90 22.67 -14.97
C SER A 213 8.54 24.04 -15.22
N LYS A 214 9.87 24.17 -15.08
CA LYS A 214 10.63 25.39 -15.38
C LYS A 214 10.91 25.59 -16.87
N TRP A 215 10.88 24.54 -17.66
CA TRP A 215 11.13 24.57 -19.12
C TRP A 215 9.85 24.82 -19.93
N SER A 216 8.69 24.78 -19.27
CA SER A 216 7.37 25.01 -19.88
C SER A 216 6.93 26.50 -19.84
N LYS A 217 7.80 27.41 -19.41
CA LYS A 217 7.61 28.86 -19.46
C LYS A 217 8.56 29.48 -20.49
#